data_6dd6200bcd60efef8f124ae2186eb794
#
_entry.id   6dd6200bcd60efef8f124ae2186eb794
#
_cell.length_a   1.000
_cell.length_b   1.000
_cell.length_c   1.000
_cell.angle_alpha   90.00
_cell.angle_beta   90.00
_cell.angle_gamma   90.00
#
_symmetry.space_group_name_H-M   'P 1'
#
loop_
_entity.id
_entity.type
_entity.pdbx_description
1 polymer ?
#
loop_
_entity_poly.entity_id
_entity_poly.type
_entity_poly.pdbx_seq_one_letter_code
_entity_poly.pdbx_strand_id
1 'polypeptide(L)' 'MKKVNTMNTTTDIFVDGKNVGNFTLTTFNNGVMNANFIINDASTFHSSAEAAQDLVNLVNDSISKSKTLLADFEASKN' A
#
# COMPACT_ATOMS: atom_id res chain seq x y z
N MET A 1 2.18 21.31 -19.56
CA MET A 1 2.13 19.84 -19.45
C MET A 1 2.39 19.44 -18.03
N LYS A 2 1.61 18.50 -17.51
CA LYS A 2 1.77 18.04 -16.12
C LYS A 2 2.83 16.96 -16.02
N LYS A 3 3.58 17.01 -14.94
CA LYS A 3 4.58 16.01 -14.63
C LYS A 3 4.03 15.08 -13.54
N VAL A 4 4.11 13.78 -13.77
CA VAL A 4 3.67 12.78 -12.80
C VAL A 4 4.80 12.49 -11.83
N ASN A 5 4.54 12.65 -10.54
CA ASN A 5 5.50 12.37 -9.48
C ASN A 5 5.17 11.03 -8.82
N THR A 6 6.19 10.39 -8.29
CA THR A 6 6.10 9.06 -7.69
C THR A 6 6.46 9.12 -6.22
N MET A 7 5.73 8.36 -5.40
CA MET A 7 6.03 8.19 -3.98
C MET A 7 6.05 6.70 -3.63
N ASN A 8 7.10 6.27 -2.93
CA ASN A 8 7.24 4.90 -2.45
C ASN A 8 7.14 4.84 -0.93
N THR A 9 6.39 3.86 -0.44
CA THR A 9 6.33 3.58 0.99
C THR A 9 6.41 2.08 1.22
N THR A 10 7.08 1.67 2.30
CA THR A 10 7.15 0.28 2.71
C THR A 10 6.61 0.17 4.13
N THR A 11 5.69 -0.76 4.34
CA THR A 11 5.11 -1.04 5.65
C THR A 11 5.43 -2.47 6.02
N ASP A 12 6.01 -2.65 7.21
CA ASP A 12 6.30 -3.97 7.73
C ASP A 12 5.16 -4.46 8.61
N ILE A 13 4.86 -5.75 8.53
CA ILE A 13 3.83 -6.37 9.36
C ILE A 13 4.54 -7.25 10.39
N PHE A 14 4.23 -7.01 11.68
CA PHE A 14 4.85 -7.72 12.78
C PHE A 14 3.82 -8.55 13.55
N VAL A 15 4.24 -9.72 13.99
CA VAL A 15 3.50 -10.56 14.94
C VAL A 15 4.47 -10.90 16.08
N ASP A 16 4.11 -10.48 17.29
CA ASP A 16 4.93 -10.68 18.50
C ASP A 16 6.37 -10.21 18.30
N GLY A 17 6.54 -9.04 17.67
CA GLY A 17 7.83 -8.43 17.43
C GLY A 17 8.63 -9.01 16.26
N LYS A 18 8.07 -9.99 15.56
CA LYS A 18 8.73 -10.62 14.43
C LYS A 18 8.13 -10.10 13.11
N ASN A 19 8.98 -9.69 12.18
CA ASN A 19 8.55 -9.26 10.85
C ASN A 19 8.08 -10.49 10.06
N VAL A 20 6.81 -10.51 9.69
CA VAL A 20 6.21 -11.64 8.97
C VAL A 20 5.81 -11.30 7.55
N GLY A 21 5.84 -10.03 7.18
CA GLY A 21 5.51 -9.60 5.84
C GLY A 21 5.85 -8.14 5.60
N ASN A 22 5.91 -7.77 4.33
CA ASN A 22 6.19 -6.40 3.92
C ASN A 22 5.22 -6.00 2.80
N PHE A 23 4.72 -4.78 2.87
CA PHE A 23 3.85 -4.22 1.85
C PHE A 23 4.52 -2.97 1.28
N THR A 24 4.87 -3.01 0.01
CA THR A 24 5.49 -1.87 -0.67
C THR A 24 4.49 -1.26 -1.63
N LEU A 25 4.23 0.03 -1.46
CA LEU A 25 3.29 0.77 -2.29
C LEU A 25 4.02 1.86 -3.05
N THR A 26 3.84 1.89 -4.36
CA THR A 26 4.30 2.98 -5.20
C THR A 26 3.06 3.69 -5.75
N THR A 27 2.93 4.97 -5.47
CA THR A 27 1.82 5.79 -5.97
C THR A 27 2.33 6.89 -6.87
N PHE A 28 1.50 7.25 -7.84
CA PHE A 28 1.76 8.34 -8.77
C PHE A 28 0.70 9.42 -8.55
N ASN A 29 1.03 10.66 -8.80
CA ASN A 29 0.10 11.76 -8.53
C ASN A 29 -1.09 11.79 -9.49
N ASN A 30 -1.13 10.91 -10.48
CA ASN A 30 -2.30 10.75 -11.38
C ASN A 30 -3.24 9.61 -10.94
N GLY A 31 -2.98 9.00 -9.77
CA GLY A 31 -3.80 7.92 -9.23
C GLY A 31 -3.33 6.52 -9.59
N VAL A 32 -2.41 6.38 -10.53
CA VAL A 32 -1.83 5.06 -10.86
C VAL A 32 -1.04 4.57 -9.66
N MET A 33 -1.11 3.28 -9.35
CA MET A 33 -0.34 2.69 -8.26
C MET A 33 0.07 1.27 -8.56
N ASN A 34 1.17 0.86 -7.92
CA ASN A 34 1.64 -0.51 -7.88
C ASN A 34 1.83 -0.92 -6.44
N ALA A 35 1.50 -2.15 -6.11
CA ALA A 35 1.71 -2.66 -4.77
C ALA A 35 2.26 -4.07 -4.82
N ASN A 36 3.23 -4.36 -3.96
CA ASN A 36 3.79 -5.69 -3.78
C ASN A 36 3.66 -6.10 -2.32
N PHE A 37 3.26 -7.34 -2.09
CA PHE A 37 3.18 -7.89 -0.76
C PHE A 37 4.01 -9.17 -0.70
N ILE A 38 4.86 -9.26 0.33
CA ILE A 38 5.70 -10.42 0.57
C ILE A 38 5.37 -10.99 1.94
N ILE A 39 5.04 -12.28 1.99
CA ILE A 39 4.95 -13.02 3.25
C ILE A 39 6.29 -13.72 3.43
N ASN A 40 7.08 -13.27 4.42
CA ASN A 40 8.42 -13.83 4.64
C ASN A 40 8.45 -14.86 5.77
N ASP A 41 7.39 -14.98 6.56
CA ASP A 41 7.18 -16.04 7.53
C ASP A 41 5.72 -16.49 7.47
N ALA A 42 5.44 -17.43 6.58
CA ALA A 42 4.07 -17.84 6.30
C ALA A 42 3.39 -18.48 7.51
N SER A 43 4.11 -19.31 8.25
CA SER A 43 3.56 -19.98 9.42
C SER A 43 3.07 -18.96 10.46
N THR A 44 3.91 -18.01 10.79
CA THR A 44 3.56 -16.98 11.78
C THR A 44 2.49 -16.03 11.26
N PHE A 45 2.58 -15.63 9.99
CA PHE A 45 1.59 -14.76 9.38
C PHE A 45 0.19 -15.38 9.43
N HIS A 46 0.07 -16.64 8.99
CA HIS A 46 -1.23 -17.32 8.93
C HIS A 46 -1.77 -17.74 10.27
N SER A 47 -0.94 -17.72 11.32
CA SER A 47 -1.42 -18.00 12.68
C SER A 47 -2.06 -16.77 13.34
N SER A 48 -1.96 -15.59 12.71
CA SER A 48 -2.48 -14.34 13.26
C SER A 48 -3.57 -13.76 12.37
N ALA A 49 -4.79 -13.71 12.89
CA ALA A 49 -5.90 -13.03 12.19
C ALA A 49 -5.63 -11.53 12.03
N GLU A 50 -4.89 -10.95 12.99
CA GLU A 50 -4.54 -9.53 12.98
C GLU A 50 -3.60 -9.19 11.82
N ALA A 51 -2.63 -10.07 11.51
CA ALA A 51 -1.71 -9.83 10.41
C ALA A 51 -2.46 -9.79 9.07
N ALA A 52 -3.40 -10.72 8.86
CA ALA A 52 -4.22 -10.73 7.65
C ALA A 52 -5.09 -9.45 7.56
N GLN A 53 -5.65 -9.03 8.67
CA GLN A 53 -6.47 -7.81 8.72
C GLN A 53 -5.62 -6.57 8.43
N ASP A 54 -4.40 -6.52 8.93
CA ASP A 54 -3.48 -5.42 8.67
C ASP A 54 -3.21 -5.29 7.16
N LEU A 55 -3.01 -6.42 6.48
CA LEU A 55 -2.82 -6.41 5.03
C LEU A 55 -4.06 -5.89 4.30
N VAL A 56 -5.24 -6.35 4.69
CA VAL A 56 -6.50 -5.90 4.08
C VAL A 56 -6.65 -4.38 4.26
N ASN A 57 -6.32 -3.87 5.44
CA ASN A 57 -6.39 -2.44 5.72
C ASN A 57 -5.40 -1.66 4.84
N LEU A 58 -4.18 -2.17 4.66
CA LEU A 58 -3.19 -1.52 3.79
C LEU A 58 -3.67 -1.45 2.34
N VAL A 59 -4.28 -2.52 1.85
CA VAL A 59 -4.82 -2.55 0.49
C VAL A 59 -5.95 -1.54 0.35
N ASN A 60 -6.88 -1.50 1.30
CA ASN A 60 -7.99 -0.57 1.26
C ASN A 60 -7.53 0.88 1.34
N ASP A 61 -6.55 1.18 2.19
CA ASP A 61 -5.97 2.52 2.29
C ASP A 61 -5.28 2.93 0.99
N SER A 62 -4.61 1.99 0.35
CA SER A 62 -3.95 2.22 -0.94
C SER A 62 -4.95 2.57 -2.04
N ILE A 63 -6.07 1.85 -2.08
CA ILE A 63 -7.14 2.11 -3.05
C ILE A 63 -7.75 3.50 -2.82
N SER A 64 -7.99 3.86 -1.55
CA SER A 64 -8.51 5.18 -1.20
C SER A 64 -7.54 6.29 -1.61
N LYS A 65 -6.24 6.06 -1.39
CA LYS A 65 -5.21 7.03 -1.78
C LYS A 65 -5.15 7.21 -3.29
N SER A 66 -5.23 6.11 -4.05
CA SER A 66 -5.28 6.16 -5.51
C SER A 66 -6.44 7.00 -5.99
N LYS A 67 -7.62 6.80 -5.42
CA LYS A 67 -8.84 7.53 -5.77
C LYS A 67 -8.68 9.03 -5.50
N THR A 68 -8.12 9.38 -4.35
CA THR A 68 -7.89 10.79 -3.98
C THR A 68 -6.88 11.45 -4.91
N LEU A 69 -5.79 10.75 -5.22
CA LEU A 69 -4.76 11.27 -6.12
C LEU A 69 -5.33 11.48 -7.53
N LEU A 70 -6.16 10.56 -8.00
CA LEU A 70 -6.80 10.72 -9.31
C LEU A 70 -7.72 11.94 -9.34
N ALA A 71 -8.53 12.11 -8.30
CA ALA A 71 -9.45 13.25 -8.21
C ALA A 71 -8.69 14.58 -8.23
N ASP A 72 -7.61 14.66 -7.45
CA ASP A 72 -6.77 15.88 -7.39
C ASP A 72 -6.08 16.15 -8.73
N PHE A 73 -5.59 15.11 -9.38
CA PHE A 73 -4.93 15.23 -10.67
C PHE A 73 -5.91 15.74 -11.73
N GLU A 74 -7.11 15.18 -11.76
CA GLU A 74 -8.13 15.59 -12.73
C GLU A 74 -8.65 17.00 -12.47
N ALA A 75 -8.78 17.39 -11.21
CA ALA A 75 -9.19 18.74 -10.84
C ALA A 75 -8.15 19.80 -11.26
N SER A 76 -6.88 19.43 -11.32
CA SER A 76 -5.80 20.34 -11.68
C SER A 76 -5.41 20.25 -13.15
N LYS A 77 -6.14 19.50 -13.92
CA LYS A 77 -5.93 19.29 -15.35
C LYS A 77 -6.48 20.48 -16.11
N ASN A 78 -5.67 21.34 -16.60
CA ASN A 78 -6.06 22.44 -17.49
C ASN A 78 -4.83 23.27 -17.82
#